data_bbf8e9693d480675d87b24838ae2688e
#
_entry.id   bbf8e9693d480675d87b24838ae2688e
#
_cell.length_a   1.000
_cell.length_b   1.000
_cell.length_c   1.000
_cell.angle_alpha   90.00
_cell.angle_beta   90.00
_cell.angle_gamma   90.00
#
_symmetry.space_group_name_H-M   'P 1'
#
loop_
_entity.id
_entity.type
_entity.pdbx_description
1 polymer ?
#
loop_
_entity_poly.entity_id
_entity_poly.type
_entity_poly.pdbx_seq_one_letter_code
_entity_poly.pdbx_strand_id
1 'polypeptide(L)'
;FKEVLDIDVQLPIQRMTWQEAMDRFGSDKPDLRFGMELKNVTDIVKNSGFGVFTGAIENGGTVRGINANGQGSMPRKKIDALVDFAKGYGAKGLAYIAIHEDGSLKSSFSKFMTEDEMNALVEAMEGKPGDLLLFAADRNKIVWNVLGALRVELAGQMGLLDKNDYKFLWVTEFPQFCLLYTSPSPRDPKTSR
;
A
#
# COMPACT_ATOMS: atom_id res chain seq x y z
N PHE A 1 -11.90 -27.57 -7.89
CA PHE A 1 -12.58 -26.28 -8.06
C PHE A 1 -13.61 -26.37 -9.18
N LYS A 2 -13.27 -26.87 -10.39
CA LYS A 2 -14.19 -26.96 -11.53
C LYS A 2 -15.45 -27.77 -11.18
N GLU A 3 -15.30 -28.96 -10.62
CA GLU A 3 -16.43 -29.89 -10.35
C GLU A 3 -17.36 -29.42 -9.21
N VAL A 4 -16.85 -28.63 -8.25
CA VAL A 4 -17.61 -28.25 -7.04
C VAL A 4 -18.11 -26.82 -7.08
N LEU A 5 -17.35 -25.91 -7.66
CA LEU A 5 -17.62 -24.47 -7.67
C LEU A 5 -17.77 -23.89 -9.07
N ASP A 6 -17.60 -24.71 -10.10
CA ASP A 6 -17.53 -24.31 -11.50
C ASP A 6 -16.49 -23.21 -11.80
N ILE A 7 -15.38 -23.22 -11.04
CA ILE A 7 -14.26 -22.28 -11.19
C ILE A 7 -13.18 -22.93 -12.04
N ASP A 8 -12.85 -22.30 -13.17
CA ASP A 8 -11.71 -22.68 -13.98
C ASP A 8 -10.43 -22.04 -13.43
N VAL A 9 -9.55 -22.88 -12.85
CA VAL A 9 -8.24 -22.44 -12.36
C VAL A 9 -7.26 -22.42 -13.51
N GLN A 10 -6.73 -21.24 -13.82
CA GLN A 10 -5.69 -21.10 -14.84
C GLN A 10 -4.39 -21.75 -14.36
N LEU A 11 -3.81 -22.60 -15.21
CA LEU A 11 -2.54 -23.26 -14.96
C LEU A 11 -1.48 -22.78 -15.97
N PRO A 12 -0.20 -22.64 -15.54
CA PRO A 12 0.27 -22.81 -14.16
C PRO A 12 -0.20 -21.68 -13.24
N ILE A 13 -0.48 -22.03 -11.98
CA ILE A 13 -0.82 -21.00 -10.97
C ILE A 13 0.35 -20.02 -10.85
N GLN A 14 0.06 -18.73 -10.88
CA GLN A 14 1.03 -17.64 -10.73
C GLN A 14 1.86 -17.83 -9.46
N ARG A 15 3.14 -17.52 -9.55
CA ARG A 15 4.07 -17.51 -8.41
C ARG A 15 4.60 -16.11 -8.17
N MET A 16 4.78 -15.78 -6.91
CA MET A 16 5.32 -14.51 -6.45
C MET A 16 6.19 -14.79 -5.22
N THR A 17 7.31 -14.10 -5.07
CA THR A 17 8.10 -14.21 -3.85
C THR A 17 7.41 -13.47 -2.71
N TRP A 18 7.72 -13.83 -1.46
CA TRP A 18 7.23 -13.11 -0.28
C TRP A 18 7.65 -11.63 -0.32
N GLN A 19 8.89 -11.36 -0.72
CA GLN A 19 9.39 -9.99 -0.83
C GLN A 19 8.58 -9.18 -1.86
N GLU A 20 8.30 -9.76 -3.02
CA GLU A 20 7.49 -9.14 -4.05
C GLU A 20 6.04 -8.89 -3.57
N ALA A 21 5.44 -9.85 -2.87
CA ALA A 21 4.11 -9.71 -2.31
C ALA A 21 4.03 -8.56 -1.30
N MET A 22 5.03 -8.44 -0.42
CA MET A 22 5.12 -7.35 0.55
C MET A 22 5.37 -6.00 -0.14
N ASP A 23 6.27 -5.95 -1.12
CA ASP A 23 6.62 -4.71 -1.80
C ASP A 23 5.50 -4.16 -2.67
N ARG A 24 4.72 -5.02 -3.33
CA ARG A 24 3.63 -4.61 -4.22
C ARG A 24 2.28 -4.49 -3.54
N PHE A 25 2.02 -5.29 -2.51
CA PHE A 25 0.68 -5.38 -1.91
C PHE A 25 0.65 -5.13 -0.40
N GLY A 26 1.80 -5.08 0.26
CA GLY A 26 1.90 -4.89 1.70
C GLY A 26 1.36 -6.07 2.52
N SER A 27 1.26 -7.25 1.92
CA SER A 27 0.71 -8.47 2.54
C SER A 27 1.31 -9.72 1.93
N ASP A 28 1.51 -10.75 2.75
CA ASP A 28 1.86 -12.10 2.32
C ASP A 28 0.67 -12.90 1.75
N LYS A 29 -0.51 -12.31 1.79
CA LYS A 29 -1.77 -12.82 1.22
C LYS A 29 -2.42 -11.74 0.36
N PRO A 30 -1.77 -11.37 -0.77
CA PRO A 30 -2.22 -10.25 -1.58
C PRO A 30 -3.58 -10.55 -2.22
N ASP A 31 -4.48 -9.59 -2.14
CA ASP A 31 -5.70 -9.62 -2.94
C ASP A 31 -5.38 -9.09 -4.35
N LEU A 32 -5.51 -9.96 -5.35
CA LEU A 32 -5.18 -9.66 -6.75
C LEU A 32 -6.42 -9.30 -7.60
N ARG A 33 -7.60 -9.21 -7.00
CA ARG A 33 -8.85 -8.91 -7.72
C ARG A 33 -8.92 -7.47 -8.21
N PHE A 34 -8.11 -6.60 -7.66
CA PHE A 34 -8.01 -5.19 -8.03
C PHE A 34 -6.53 -4.76 -8.05
N GLY A 35 -6.23 -3.69 -8.75
CA GLY A 35 -4.89 -3.11 -8.82
C GLY A 35 -4.50 -2.41 -7.51
N MET A 36 -4.14 -1.12 -7.58
CA MET A 36 -3.75 -0.29 -6.44
C MET A 36 -2.50 -0.82 -5.74
N GLU A 37 -1.51 -1.23 -6.54
CA GLU A 37 -0.22 -1.71 -6.03
C GLU A 37 0.54 -0.59 -5.31
N LEU A 38 1.32 -0.97 -4.31
CA LEU A 38 2.24 -0.07 -3.61
C LEU A 38 3.39 0.30 -4.55
N LYS A 39 3.64 1.60 -4.71
CA LYS A 39 4.78 2.11 -5.49
C LYS A 39 5.79 2.78 -4.57
N ASN A 40 7.06 2.42 -4.73
CA ASN A 40 8.15 3.01 -3.96
C ASN A 40 8.57 4.33 -4.61
N VAL A 41 8.44 5.42 -3.86
CA VAL A 41 8.79 6.78 -4.30
C VAL A 41 9.93 7.38 -3.48
N THR A 42 10.61 6.57 -2.67
CA THR A 42 11.68 6.99 -1.76
C THR A 42 12.75 7.83 -2.46
N ASP A 43 13.21 7.39 -3.64
CA ASP A 43 14.28 8.11 -4.37
C ASP A 43 13.84 9.46 -4.92
N ILE A 44 12.55 9.65 -5.19
CA ILE A 44 12.00 10.91 -5.68
C ILE A 44 11.98 11.94 -4.55
N VAL A 45 11.62 11.52 -3.34
CA VAL A 45 11.36 12.43 -2.21
C VAL A 45 12.51 12.56 -1.22
N LYS A 46 13.63 11.86 -1.43
CA LYS A 46 14.76 11.81 -0.48
C LYS A 46 15.40 13.18 -0.19
N ASN A 47 15.32 14.11 -1.13
CA ASN A 47 15.86 15.45 -1.02
C ASN A 47 14.77 16.52 -0.87
N SER A 48 13.51 16.14 -0.71
CA SER A 48 12.40 17.08 -0.61
C SER A 48 12.44 17.87 0.70
N GLY A 49 11.82 19.05 0.71
CA GLY A 49 11.68 19.86 1.94
C GLY A 49 10.64 19.30 2.93
N PHE A 50 9.98 18.18 2.63
CA PHE A 50 8.97 17.62 3.53
C PHE A 50 9.61 16.70 4.57
N GLY A 51 9.86 17.24 5.77
CA GLY A 51 10.57 16.56 6.86
C GLY A 51 9.99 15.22 7.33
N VAL A 52 8.72 14.93 7.03
CA VAL A 52 8.13 13.60 7.31
C VAL A 52 8.73 12.53 6.42
N PHE A 53 8.95 12.85 5.13
CA PHE A 53 9.54 11.91 4.19
C PHE A 53 11.04 11.76 4.42
N THR A 54 11.77 12.87 4.47
CA THR A 54 13.21 12.85 4.67
C THR A 54 13.58 12.24 6.01
N GLY A 55 12.88 12.57 7.09
CA GLY A 55 13.11 11.98 8.42
C GLY A 55 12.79 10.47 8.48
N ALA A 56 11.82 9.97 7.73
CA ALA A 56 11.58 8.52 7.64
C ALA A 56 12.74 7.82 6.93
N ILE A 57 13.24 8.41 5.83
CA ILE A 57 14.36 7.88 5.02
C ILE A 57 15.66 7.89 5.83
N GLU A 58 15.98 8.97 6.51
CA GLU A 58 17.16 9.10 7.38
C GLU A 58 17.19 8.04 8.49
N ASN A 59 16.01 7.60 8.94
CA ASN A 59 15.87 6.51 9.93
C ASN A 59 15.80 5.11 9.29
N GLY A 60 16.23 4.96 8.03
CA GLY A 60 16.27 3.68 7.32
C GLY A 60 14.88 3.18 6.87
N GLY A 61 13.90 4.05 6.81
CA GLY A 61 12.56 3.76 6.29
C GLY A 61 12.42 4.02 4.80
N THR A 62 11.20 3.87 4.30
CA THR A 62 10.83 4.13 2.90
C THR A 62 9.58 4.97 2.81
N VAL A 63 9.39 5.60 1.66
CA VAL A 63 8.16 6.27 1.29
C VAL A 63 7.52 5.49 0.15
N ARG A 64 6.31 5.00 0.38
CA ARG A 64 5.53 4.31 -0.64
C ARG A 64 4.13 4.93 -0.74
N GLY A 65 3.50 4.73 -1.88
CA GLY A 65 2.14 5.22 -2.11
C GLY A 65 1.27 4.21 -2.82
N ILE A 66 -0.03 4.47 -2.79
CA ILE A 66 -1.06 3.80 -3.58
C ILE A 66 -1.87 4.83 -4.35
N ASN A 67 -2.38 4.45 -5.51
CA ASN A 67 -3.27 5.27 -6.32
C ASN A 67 -4.70 4.75 -6.21
N ALA A 68 -5.58 5.53 -5.58
CA ALA A 68 -7.01 5.28 -5.55
C ALA A 68 -7.68 5.99 -6.74
N ASN A 69 -7.80 5.27 -7.85
CA ASN A 69 -8.32 5.79 -9.11
C ASN A 69 -9.74 6.33 -8.96
N GLY A 70 -9.99 7.52 -9.50
CA GLY A 70 -11.32 8.15 -9.47
C GLY A 70 -11.73 8.70 -8.09
N GLN A 71 -10.84 8.76 -7.10
CA GLN A 71 -11.14 9.25 -5.76
C GLN A 71 -10.62 10.67 -5.49
N GLY A 72 -10.18 11.41 -6.50
CA GLY A 72 -9.63 12.77 -6.39
C GLY A 72 -10.59 13.81 -5.83
N SER A 73 -11.91 13.57 -5.95
CA SER A 73 -12.97 14.41 -5.38
C SER A 73 -13.39 13.99 -3.97
N MET A 74 -12.66 13.05 -3.34
CA MET A 74 -13.01 12.55 -2.00
C MET A 74 -13.11 13.68 -0.98
N PRO A 75 -14.23 13.79 -0.23
CA PRO A 75 -14.41 14.83 0.79
C PRO A 75 -13.35 14.73 1.89
N ARG A 76 -12.91 15.88 2.40
CA ARG A 76 -11.90 15.98 3.46
C ARG A 76 -12.20 15.05 4.65
N LYS A 77 -13.45 15.00 5.10
CA LYS A 77 -13.85 14.12 6.21
C LYS A 77 -13.56 12.64 5.95
N LYS A 78 -13.71 12.18 4.70
CA LYS A 78 -13.37 10.80 4.33
C LYS A 78 -11.85 10.59 4.30
N ILE A 79 -11.09 11.57 3.79
CA ILE A 79 -9.62 11.51 3.84
C ILE A 79 -9.13 11.46 5.30
N ASP A 80 -9.71 12.28 6.18
CA ASP A 80 -9.35 12.28 7.61
C ASP A 80 -9.68 10.92 8.26
N ALA A 81 -10.78 10.26 7.88
CA ALA A 81 -11.10 8.91 8.33
C ALA A 81 -10.06 7.87 7.83
N LEU A 82 -9.54 8.02 6.61
CA LEU A 82 -8.44 7.16 6.11
C LEU A 82 -7.14 7.40 6.88
N VAL A 83 -6.87 8.65 7.30
CA VAL A 83 -5.72 8.96 8.17
C VAL A 83 -5.86 8.26 9.52
N ASP A 84 -7.04 8.30 10.14
CA ASP A 84 -7.27 7.63 11.42
C ASP A 84 -7.24 6.11 11.29
N PHE A 85 -7.76 5.57 10.20
CA PHE A 85 -7.61 4.14 9.86
C PHE A 85 -6.13 3.76 9.77
N ALA A 86 -5.31 4.53 9.02
CA ALA A 86 -3.88 4.29 8.88
C ALA A 86 -3.13 4.34 10.23
N LYS A 87 -3.52 5.24 11.15
CA LYS A 87 -2.96 5.30 12.51
C LYS A 87 -3.24 4.02 13.30
N GLY A 88 -4.41 3.39 13.11
CA GLY A 88 -4.74 2.09 13.71
C GLY A 88 -3.78 0.96 13.30
N TYR A 89 -3.12 1.09 12.14
CA TYR A 89 -2.09 0.16 11.64
C TYR A 89 -0.64 0.61 11.93
N GLY A 90 -0.47 1.67 12.72
CA GLY A 90 0.83 2.14 13.20
C GLY A 90 1.42 3.33 12.43
N ALA A 91 0.70 3.92 11.47
CA ALA A 91 1.17 5.13 10.81
C ALA A 91 1.16 6.33 11.77
N LYS A 92 2.15 7.20 11.65
CA LYS A 92 2.15 8.51 12.32
C LYS A 92 1.22 9.51 11.64
N GLY A 93 0.93 9.29 10.36
CA GLY A 93 0.07 10.10 9.51
C GLY A 93 0.01 9.53 8.10
N LEU A 94 -0.82 10.14 7.27
CA LEU A 94 -0.96 9.79 5.86
C LEU A 94 -0.86 11.08 5.04
N ALA A 95 0.06 11.12 4.10
CA ALA A 95 0.18 12.21 3.15
C ALA A 95 -0.66 11.91 1.90
N TYR A 96 -1.19 12.94 1.24
CA TYR A 96 -2.01 12.72 0.05
C TYR A 96 -1.83 13.81 -1.01
N ILE A 97 -2.09 13.42 -2.26
CA ILE A 97 -2.30 14.33 -3.40
C ILE A 97 -3.65 13.95 -4.03
N ALA A 98 -4.57 14.88 -4.07
CA ALA A 98 -5.79 14.76 -4.87
C ALA A 98 -5.56 15.47 -6.20
N ILE A 99 -5.77 14.77 -7.29
CA ILE A 99 -5.69 15.29 -8.66
C ILE A 99 -7.13 15.59 -9.08
N HIS A 100 -7.47 16.86 -9.22
CA HIS A 100 -8.80 17.26 -9.68
C HIS A 100 -8.99 16.97 -11.18
N GLU A 101 -10.23 16.98 -11.65
CA GLU A 101 -10.58 16.73 -13.06
C GLU A 101 -9.94 17.75 -14.03
N ASP A 102 -9.67 18.96 -13.56
CA ASP A 102 -8.97 20.02 -14.30
C ASP A 102 -7.44 19.87 -14.29
N GLY A 103 -6.93 18.80 -13.68
CA GLY A 103 -5.50 18.54 -13.52
C GLY A 103 -4.85 19.30 -12.36
N SER A 104 -5.58 20.14 -11.62
CA SER A 104 -5.03 20.84 -10.46
C SER A 104 -4.74 19.88 -9.31
N LEU A 105 -3.63 20.14 -8.59
CA LEU A 105 -3.18 19.29 -7.48
C LEU A 105 -3.54 19.92 -6.14
N LYS A 106 -4.22 19.19 -5.29
CA LYS A 106 -4.43 19.51 -3.88
C LYS A 106 -3.70 18.52 -3.00
N SER A 107 -2.76 19.00 -2.19
CA SER A 107 -1.89 18.14 -1.39
C SER A 107 -1.82 18.62 0.06
N SER A 108 -1.55 17.69 0.98
CA SER A 108 -1.27 17.99 2.38
C SER A 108 0.14 18.53 2.61
N PHE A 109 1.04 18.43 1.63
CA PHE A 109 2.47 18.76 1.76
C PHE A 109 3.06 19.58 0.61
N SER A 110 2.25 20.06 -0.33
CA SER A 110 2.71 20.84 -1.51
C SER A 110 3.58 22.05 -1.16
N LYS A 111 3.39 22.64 0.02
CA LYS A 111 4.19 23.80 0.49
C LYS A 111 5.66 23.48 0.74
N PHE A 112 6.01 22.19 0.86
CA PHE A 112 7.33 21.71 1.18
C PHE A 112 8.04 21.04 0.01
N MET A 113 7.42 21.04 -1.16
CA MET A 113 7.95 20.39 -2.36
C MET A 113 7.92 21.35 -3.54
N THR A 114 8.86 21.16 -4.45
CA THR A 114 8.87 21.87 -5.73
C THR A 114 7.80 21.32 -6.68
N GLU A 115 7.44 22.08 -7.69
CA GLU A 115 6.51 21.64 -8.73
C GLU A 115 7.04 20.40 -9.47
N ASP A 116 8.33 20.36 -9.76
CA ASP A 116 8.99 19.22 -10.43
C ASP A 116 8.90 17.94 -9.57
N GLU A 117 9.14 18.04 -8.26
CA GLU A 117 8.99 16.90 -7.35
C GLU A 117 7.54 16.41 -7.26
N MET A 118 6.57 17.33 -7.25
CA MET A 118 5.15 16.98 -7.24
C MET A 118 4.76 16.28 -8.55
N ASN A 119 5.20 16.77 -9.69
CA ASN A 119 4.96 16.17 -10.99
C ASN A 119 5.62 14.79 -11.11
N ALA A 120 6.85 14.64 -10.63
CA ALA A 120 7.56 13.35 -10.59
C ALA A 120 6.83 12.33 -9.72
N LEU A 121 6.24 12.75 -8.58
CA LEU A 121 5.40 11.87 -7.76
C LEU A 121 4.14 11.42 -8.50
N VAL A 122 3.44 12.35 -9.15
CA VAL A 122 2.22 12.04 -9.92
C VAL A 122 2.55 11.07 -11.05
N GLU A 123 3.64 11.28 -11.78
CA GLU A 123 4.10 10.41 -12.87
C GLU A 123 4.46 9.00 -12.33
N ALA A 124 5.27 8.91 -11.28
CA ALA A 124 5.66 7.64 -10.67
C ALA A 124 4.46 6.85 -10.14
N MET A 125 3.44 7.54 -9.65
CA MET A 125 2.19 6.95 -9.19
C MET A 125 1.20 6.65 -10.32
N GLU A 126 1.53 6.98 -11.58
CA GLU A 126 0.63 6.88 -12.74
C GLU A 126 -0.70 7.62 -12.50
N GLY A 127 -0.62 8.74 -11.76
CA GLY A 127 -1.78 9.53 -11.38
C GLY A 127 -2.42 10.24 -12.57
N LYS A 128 -3.73 10.19 -12.65
CA LYS A 128 -4.55 10.81 -13.68
C LYS A 128 -5.50 11.83 -13.07
N PRO A 129 -6.02 12.79 -13.85
CA PRO A 129 -7.13 13.62 -13.37
C PRO A 129 -8.26 12.79 -12.77
N GLY A 130 -8.72 13.19 -11.60
CA GLY A 130 -9.72 12.44 -10.83
C GLY A 130 -9.16 11.43 -9.82
N ASP A 131 -7.84 11.22 -9.72
CA ASP A 131 -7.23 10.23 -8.82
C ASP A 131 -6.84 10.82 -7.45
N LEU A 132 -6.79 9.95 -6.44
CA LEU A 132 -6.29 10.26 -5.11
C LEU A 132 -5.05 9.41 -4.82
N LEU A 133 -3.91 10.04 -4.64
CA LEU A 133 -2.65 9.41 -4.28
C LEU A 133 -2.46 9.50 -2.76
N LEU A 134 -2.16 8.38 -2.12
CA LEU A 134 -1.97 8.28 -0.68
C LEU A 134 -0.58 7.74 -0.39
N PHE A 135 0.15 8.36 0.55
CA PHE A 135 1.54 8.03 0.85
C PHE A 135 1.74 7.76 2.34
N ALA A 136 2.51 6.73 2.65
CA ALA A 136 2.99 6.42 3.99
C ALA A 136 4.52 6.45 4.01
N ALA A 137 5.09 6.97 5.08
CA ALA A 137 6.52 7.12 5.29
C ALA A 137 6.88 6.64 6.69
N ASP A 138 7.59 5.53 6.78
CA ASP A 138 8.12 4.93 8.02
C ASP A 138 9.01 3.72 7.67
N ARG A 139 9.38 2.91 8.65
CA ARG A 139 10.04 1.61 8.42
C ARG A 139 9.18 0.71 7.54
N ASN A 140 9.80 -0.08 6.66
CA ASN A 140 9.11 -0.92 5.68
C ASN A 140 7.93 -1.71 6.25
N LYS A 141 8.10 -2.33 7.42
CA LYS A 141 7.03 -3.10 8.07
C LYS A 141 5.77 -2.28 8.32
N ILE A 142 5.93 -1.04 8.80
CA ILE A 142 4.80 -0.14 9.08
C ILE A 142 4.17 0.29 7.76
N VAL A 143 4.98 0.70 6.78
CA VAL A 143 4.51 1.13 5.46
C VAL A 143 3.72 0.02 4.76
N TRP A 144 4.22 -1.22 4.76
CA TRP A 144 3.53 -2.38 4.21
C TRP A 144 2.19 -2.64 4.91
N ASN A 145 2.18 -2.69 6.24
CA ASN A 145 0.95 -2.94 7.00
C ASN A 145 -0.11 -1.87 6.74
N VAL A 146 0.30 -0.60 6.76
CA VAL A 146 -0.59 0.56 6.57
C VAL A 146 -1.17 0.57 5.17
N LEU A 147 -0.32 0.54 4.14
CA LEU A 147 -0.77 0.62 2.75
C LEU A 147 -1.47 -0.68 2.31
N GLY A 148 -1.02 -1.84 2.79
CA GLY A 148 -1.68 -3.12 2.53
C GLY A 148 -3.11 -3.18 3.07
N ALA A 149 -3.33 -2.70 4.30
CA ALA A 149 -4.67 -2.59 4.87
C ALA A 149 -5.51 -1.52 4.16
N LEU A 150 -4.91 -0.35 3.88
CA LEU A 150 -5.59 0.78 3.27
C LEU A 150 -6.09 0.47 1.84
N ARG A 151 -5.30 -0.29 1.04
CA ARG A 151 -5.72 -0.69 -0.30
C ARG A 151 -6.96 -1.59 -0.28
N VAL A 152 -7.07 -2.50 0.69
CA VAL A 152 -8.23 -3.40 0.83
C VAL A 152 -9.45 -2.61 1.31
N GLU A 153 -9.28 -1.71 2.28
CA GLU A 153 -10.33 -0.83 2.77
C GLU A 153 -10.91 0.05 1.64
N LEU A 154 -10.03 0.69 0.87
CA LEU A 154 -10.44 1.49 -0.28
C LEU A 154 -11.13 0.65 -1.36
N ALA A 155 -10.60 -0.53 -1.68
CA ALA A 155 -11.23 -1.43 -2.63
C ALA A 155 -12.65 -1.83 -2.20
N GLY A 156 -12.86 -2.05 -0.90
CA GLY A 156 -14.20 -2.28 -0.34
C GLY A 156 -15.14 -1.09 -0.52
N GLN A 157 -14.65 0.12 -0.20
CA GLN A 157 -15.42 1.36 -0.35
C GLN A 157 -15.74 1.68 -1.83
N MET A 158 -14.85 1.30 -2.74
CA MET A 158 -15.01 1.48 -4.19
C MET A 158 -15.82 0.36 -4.86
N GLY A 159 -16.21 -0.68 -4.12
CA GLY A 159 -16.98 -1.81 -4.67
C GLY A 159 -16.15 -2.73 -5.59
N LEU A 160 -14.83 -2.74 -5.47
CA LEU A 160 -13.93 -3.53 -6.33
C LEU A 160 -13.77 -4.99 -5.88
N LEU A 161 -14.34 -5.37 -4.72
CA LEU A 161 -14.22 -6.70 -4.14
C LEU A 161 -15.37 -7.61 -4.64
N ASP A 162 -15.21 -8.22 -5.81
CA ASP A 162 -16.14 -9.24 -6.27
C ASP A 162 -15.90 -10.55 -5.50
N LYS A 163 -16.94 -11.05 -4.84
CA LYS A 163 -16.90 -12.31 -4.08
C LYS A 163 -16.82 -13.54 -4.97
N ASN A 164 -17.16 -13.41 -6.25
CA ASN A 164 -17.15 -14.50 -7.23
C ASN A 164 -15.87 -14.49 -8.10
N ASP A 165 -15.00 -13.50 -7.94
CA ASP A 165 -13.70 -13.46 -8.63
C ASP A 165 -12.63 -14.12 -7.75
N TYR A 166 -12.11 -15.25 -8.19
CA TYR A 166 -11.09 -16.04 -7.50
C TYR A 166 -9.75 -15.90 -8.20
N LYS A 167 -8.75 -15.40 -7.49
CA LYS A 167 -7.36 -15.31 -7.95
C LYS A 167 -6.48 -16.27 -7.16
N PHE A 168 -5.83 -17.19 -7.85
CA PHE A 168 -4.96 -18.19 -7.25
C PHE A 168 -3.51 -17.76 -7.39
N LEU A 169 -2.77 -17.83 -6.27
CA LEU A 169 -1.37 -17.42 -6.20
C LEU A 169 -0.59 -18.33 -5.25
N TRP A 170 0.63 -18.67 -5.64
CA TRP A 170 1.63 -19.21 -4.73
C TRP A 170 2.56 -18.10 -4.27
N VAL A 171 2.59 -17.82 -2.97
CA VAL A 171 3.64 -17.00 -2.37
C VAL A 171 4.75 -17.92 -1.89
N THR A 172 5.98 -17.69 -2.36
CA THR A 172 7.16 -18.51 -2.14
C THR A 172 8.26 -17.71 -1.44
N GLU A 173 9.36 -18.36 -1.09
CA GLU A 173 10.55 -17.71 -0.53
C GLU A 173 10.27 -16.93 0.76
N PHE A 174 9.42 -17.48 1.63
CA PHE A 174 9.19 -16.91 2.95
C PHE A 174 10.51 -16.86 3.74
N PRO A 175 10.80 -15.75 4.45
CA PRO A 175 11.98 -15.68 5.30
C PRO A 175 11.86 -16.69 6.44
N GLN A 176 12.74 -17.70 6.42
CA GLN A 176 12.72 -18.81 7.39
C GLN A 176 13.08 -18.35 8.81
N PHE A 177 13.93 -17.34 8.93
CA PHE A 177 14.36 -16.73 10.18
C PHE A 177 14.07 -15.23 10.17
N CYS A 178 12.81 -14.88 10.39
CA CYS A 178 12.44 -13.48 10.56
C CYS A 178 12.20 -13.19 12.05
N LEU A 179 12.95 -12.28 12.64
CA LEU A 179 12.72 -11.78 14.01
C LEU A 179 11.31 -11.21 14.23
N LEU A 180 10.52 -11.10 13.16
CA LEU A 180 9.16 -10.57 13.17
C LEU A 180 8.10 -11.67 13.35
N TYR A 181 8.43 -12.94 13.17
CA TYR A 181 7.56 -14.10 13.37
C TYR A 181 7.96 -14.86 14.63
N THR A 182 7.99 -14.17 15.76
CA THR A 182 8.09 -14.81 17.07
C THR A 182 6.71 -15.22 17.60
N SER A 183 5.81 -15.64 16.74
CA SER A 183 4.66 -16.41 17.17
C SER A 183 5.18 -17.81 17.46
N PRO A 184 5.20 -18.27 18.73
CA PRO A 184 5.66 -19.62 19.04
C PRO A 184 4.79 -20.61 18.26
N SER A 185 5.43 -21.47 17.48
CA SER A 185 4.73 -22.58 16.83
C SER A 185 4.08 -23.44 17.93
N PRO A 186 2.88 -23.99 17.73
CA PRO A 186 2.31 -24.96 18.67
C PRO A 186 3.21 -26.18 18.92
N ARG A 187 4.26 -26.36 18.09
CA ARG A 187 5.29 -27.39 18.21
C ARG A 187 6.55 -26.94 18.92
N ASP A 188 6.69 -25.64 19.21
CA ASP A 188 7.84 -25.16 19.97
C ASP A 188 7.72 -25.71 21.40
N PRO A 189 8.77 -26.34 21.95
CA PRO A 189 8.72 -26.82 23.32
C PRO A 189 8.45 -25.64 24.25
N LYS A 190 7.40 -25.75 25.05
CA LYS A 190 7.12 -24.77 26.10
C LYS A 190 8.36 -24.74 26.99
N THR A 191 9.16 -23.69 26.89
CA THR A 191 10.16 -23.38 27.90
C THR A 191 9.41 -23.10 29.17
N SER A 192 9.23 -24.13 30.02
CA SER A 192 8.75 -23.95 31.35
C SER A 192 9.75 -23.13 32.14
N ARG A 193 9.31 -22.02 32.66
CA ARG A 193 9.93 -21.37 33.79
C ARG A 193 9.28 -21.90 35.05
#